data_d4946b800256e2f582e38e41fd4ea5ec
#
_entry.id   d4946b800256e2f582e38e41fd4ea5ec
#
_cell.length_a   1.000
_cell.length_b   1.000
_cell.length_c   1.000
_cell.angle_alpha   90.00
_cell.angle_beta   90.00
_cell.angle_gamma   90.00
#
_symmetry.space_group_name_H-M   'P 1'
#
loop_
_entity.id
_entity.type
_entity.pdbx_description
1 polymer ?
#
loop_
_entity_poly.entity_id
_entity_poly.type
_entity_poly.pdbx_seq_one_letter_code
_entity_poly.pdbx_strand_id
1 'polypeptide(L)'
;MVQSVLGSLVLGYRPLWGRERSLVGIQLFVRSDGAAQVDVAHLLHTLQEIWSASSPPLLLTPQTRQLLGDMLAHAPRNAPWICVPGPWLAESAVYASVQAAHQRGLRLVWRGELGNLPEPDIARCFDNSLLSLRPEDAVAALQAAPPARPGAPPVAPQGTSPVIDGQMYENVASRALMEHCLDQHKALALAGWPVEDVLYSLRHQQMQPAHAIILKLLKAIEAEQSLEIFEDILSEDPLLAYRFMV
;
A
#
# COMPACT_ATOMS: atom_id res chain seq x y z
N MET A 1 -27.47 6.78 19.70
CA MET A 1 -26.17 6.11 19.62
C MET A 1 -25.49 6.62 18.35
N VAL A 2 -24.40 7.38 18.50
CA VAL A 2 -23.58 7.79 17.36
C VAL A 2 -22.88 6.54 16.87
N GLN A 3 -23.28 5.98 15.74
CA GLN A 3 -22.53 4.90 15.09
C GLN A 3 -21.15 5.45 14.75
N SER A 4 -20.10 4.82 15.27
CA SER A 4 -18.72 5.17 14.88
C SER A 4 -18.58 4.97 13.37
N VAL A 5 -18.12 5.98 12.64
CA VAL A 5 -17.87 5.89 11.20
C VAL A 5 -16.94 4.72 10.86
N LEU A 6 -16.05 4.37 11.80
CA LEU A 6 -15.13 3.23 11.65
C LEU A 6 -15.86 1.87 11.59
N GLY A 7 -17.08 1.75 12.14
CA GLY A 7 -17.90 0.54 12.06
C GLY A 7 -18.53 0.32 10.68
N SER A 8 -18.48 1.29 9.78
CA SER A 8 -18.98 1.20 8.39
C SER A 8 -17.87 1.06 7.36
N LEU A 9 -16.63 0.89 7.80
CA LEU A 9 -15.44 0.87 6.95
C LEU A 9 -14.64 -0.42 7.12
N VAL A 10 -14.09 -0.88 6.02
CA VAL A 10 -12.99 -1.85 6.00
C VAL A 10 -11.70 -1.08 5.75
N LEU A 11 -10.79 -1.17 6.71
CA LEU A 11 -9.50 -0.51 6.66
C LEU A 11 -8.39 -1.55 6.47
N GLY A 12 -7.53 -1.32 5.48
CA GLY A 12 -6.28 -2.04 5.31
C GLY A 12 -5.12 -1.06 5.36
N TYR A 13 -3.94 -1.52 5.71
CA TYR A 13 -2.78 -0.64 5.71
C TYR A 13 -1.56 -1.31 5.06
N ARG A 14 -0.63 -0.46 4.59
CA ARG A 14 0.66 -0.86 4.07
C ARG A 14 1.71 0.15 4.54
N PRO A 15 2.83 -0.28 5.14
CA PRO A 15 3.90 0.63 5.52
C PRO A 15 4.59 1.20 4.27
N LEU A 16 5.02 2.46 4.38
CA LEU A 16 5.87 3.12 3.41
C LEU A 16 7.30 3.18 3.98
N TRP A 17 8.23 2.51 3.30
CA TRP A 17 9.61 2.38 3.72
C TRP A 17 10.51 3.37 2.98
N GLY A 18 11.25 4.18 3.71
CA GLY A 18 12.20 5.14 3.16
C GLY A 18 13.58 4.55 2.88
N ARG A 19 14.47 5.42 2.40
CA ARG A 19 15.85 5.08 2.03
C ARG A 19 16.64 4.44 3.16
N GLU A 20 16.44 4.86 4.40
CA GLU A 20 17.11 4.30 5.57
C GLU A 20 16.46 2.99 6.07
N ARG A 21 15.56 2.40 5.30
CA ARG A 21 14.74 1.23 5.69
C ARG A 21 13.92 1.50 6.95
N SER A 22 13.67 2.76 7.23
CA SER A 22 12.79 3.23 8.30
C SER A 22 11.38 3.51 7.77
N LEU A 23 10.39 3.48 8.66
CA LEU A 23 9.01 3.81 8.36
C LEU A 23 8.88 5.32 8.11
N VAL A 24 8.54 5.72 6.89
CA VAL A 24 8.37 7.13 6.50
C VAL A 24 6.93 7.52 6.25
N GLY A 25 6.01 6.58 6.29
CA GLY A 25 4.59 6.83 6.12
C GLY A 25 3.76 5.56 6.19
N ILE A 26 2.45 5.73 6.13
CA ILE A 26 1.49 4.61 6.06
C ILE A 26 0.50 4.87 4.94
N GLN A 27 0.36 3.92 4.03
CA GLN A 27 -0.72 3.88 3.06
C GLN A 27 -1.92 3.22 3.72
N LEU A 28 -3.05 3.93 3.82
CA LEU A 28 -4.29 3.44 4.41
C LEU A 28 -5.32 3.23 3.30
N PHE A 29 -5.70 1.98 3.08
CA PHE A 29 -6.76 1.60 2.16
C PHE A 29 -8.10 1.76 2.86
N VAL A 30 -9.04 2.45 2.22
CA VAL A 30 -10.36 2.74 2.78
C VAL A 30 -11.43 2.24 1.84
N ARG A 31 -12.29 1.36 2.34
CA ARG A 31 -13.44 0.83 1.61
C ARG A 31 -14.69 0.88 2.50
N SER A 32 -15.85 1.15 1.93
CA SER A 32 -17.14 1.01 2.61
C SER A 32 -17.44 -0.47 2.86
N ASP A 33 -17.95 -0.79 4.05
CA ASP A 33 -18.48 -2.11 4.38
C ASP A 33 -19.96 -2.17 3.99
N GLY A 34 -20.23 -2.52 2.72
CA GLY A 34 -21.58 -2.68 2.20
C GLY A 34 -22.19 -1.41 1.59
N ALA A 35 -23.53 -1.31 1.61
CA ALA A 35 -24.29 -0.28 0.92
C ALA A 35 -24.41 1.06 1.69
N ALA A 36 -23.89 1.15 2.90
CA ALA A 36 -23.96 2.37 3.69
C ALA A 36 -23.05 3.45 3.09
N GLN A 37 -23.59 4.65 2.91
CA GLN A 37 -22.80 5.81 2.51
C GLN A 37 -21.87 6.19 3.68
N VAL A 38 -20.57 6.29 3.38
CA VAL A 38 -19.57 6.69 4.35
C VAL A 38 -19.63 8.21 4.56
N ASP A 39 -19.78 8.65 5.79
CA ASP A 39 -19.58 10.07 6.13
C ASP A 39 -18.07 10.39 6.09
N VAL A 40 -17.62 10.86 4.94
CA VAL A 40 -16.21 11.17 4.69
C VAL A 40 -15.74 12.35 5.54
N ALA A 41 -16.59 13.33 5.81
CA ALA A 41 -16.22 14.47 6.65
C ALA A 41 -15.94 14.00 8.09
N HIS A 42 -16.77 13.13 8.62
CA HIS A 42 -16.56 12.51 9.94
C HIS A 42 -15.33 11.60 9.94
N LEU A 43 -15.10 10.81 8.88
CA LEU A 43 -13.88 10.00 8.75
C LEU A 43 -12.60 10.85 8.81
N LEU A 44 -12.55 11.92 8.01
CA LEU A 44 -11.38 12.81 7.97
C LEU A 44 -11.16 13.51 9.31
N HIS A 45 -12.24 13.93 9.98
CA HIS A 45 -12.16 14.51 11.32
C HIS A 45 -11.63 13.49 12.35
N THR A 46 -12.18 12.29 12.37
CA THR A 46 -11.71 11.21 13.25
C THR A 46 -10.23 10.88 13.01
N LEU A 47 -9.80 10.82 11.75
CA LEU A 47 -8.38 10.61 11.43
C LEU A 47 -7.50 11.75 11.96
N GLN A 48 -7.95 13.00 11.89
CA GLN A 48 -7.20 14.13 12.44
C GLN A 48 -7.09 14.08 13.97
N GLU A 49 -8.11 13.57 14.66
CA GLU A 49 -8.09 13.43 16.13
C GLU A 49 -7.16 12.31 16.59
N ILE A 50 -7.20 11.16 15.94
CA ILE A 50 -6.41 9.97 16.36
C ILE A 50 -4.99 9.95 15.77
N TRP A 51 -4.76 10.62 14.63
CA TRP A 51 -3.48 10.65 13.93
C TRP A 51 -2.69 11.89 14.32
N SER A 52 -1.85 11.76 15.32
CA SER A 52 -1.10 12.89 15.90
C SER A 52 0.00 13.41 14.96
N ALA A 53 0.50 14.62 15.24
CA ALA A 53 1.61 15.21 14.49
C ALA A 53 2.92 14.40 14.58
N SER A 54 3.06 13.56 15.61
CA SER A 54 4.20 12.63 15.77
C SER A 54 4.03 11.31 15.02
N SER A 55 2.83 11.04 14.48
CA SER A 55 2.56 9.85 13.68
C SER A 55 3.18 9.98 12.29
N PRO A 56 3.58 8.85 11.64
CA PRO A 56 4.09 8.89 10.27
C PRO A 56 3.06 9.50 9.30
N PRO A 57 3.49 10.20 8.24
CA PRO A 57 2.59 10.70 7.20
C PRO A 57 1.63 9.64 6.68
N LEU A 58 0.38 10.04 6.43
CA LEU A 58 -0.69 9.15 5.99
C LEU A 58 -1.02 9.40 4.52
N LEU A 59 -1.08 8.31 3.73
CA LEU A 59 -1.55 8.30 2.35
C LEU A 59 -2.90 7.56 2.29
N LEU A 60 -4.01 8.29 2.19
CA LEU A 60 -5.35 7.73 2.06
C LEU A 60 -5.54 7.17 0.64
N THR A 61 -5.94 5.92 0.56
CA THR A 61 -6.15 5.21 -0.70
C THR A 61 -7.59 4.69 -0.78
N PRO A 62 -8.53 5.51 -1.28
CA PRO A 62 -9.92 5.10 -1.44
C PRO A 62 -10.04 3.96 -2.45
N GLN A 63 -10.90 2.97 -2.15
CA GLN A 63 -11.06 1.77 -2.97
C GLN A 63 -12.25 1.86 -3.93
N THR A 64 -13.02 2.96 -3.89
CA THR A 64 -14.12 3.23 -4.81
C THR A 64 -14.05 4.66 -5.34
N ARG A 65 -14.55 4.87 -6.57
CA ARG A 65 -14.61 6.21 -7.18
C ARG A 65 -15.48 7.18 -6.39
N GLN A 66 -16.60 6.70 -5.86
CA GLN A 66 -17.48 7.50 -5.03
C GLN A 66 -16.74 8.01 -3.81
N LEU A 67 -16.06 7.13 -3.07
CA LEU A 67 -15.29 7.52 -1.89
C LEU A 67 -14.16 8.49 -2.22
N LEU A 68 -13.48 8.31 -3.38
CA LEU A 68 -12.52 9.29 -3.87
C LEU A 68 -13.17 10.65 -4.11
N GLY A 69 -14.30 10.68 -4.84
CA GLY A 69 -15.04 11.92 -5.11
C GLY A 69 -15.43 12.65 -3.82
N ASP A 70 -15.97 11.92 -2.87
CA ASP A 70 -16.35 12.47 -1.56
C ASP A 70 -15.13 12.98 -0.76
N MET A 71 -14.01 12.26 -0.77
CA MET A 71 -12.76 12.72 -0.17
C MET A 71 -12.25 13.98 -0.85
N LEU A 72 -12.19 14.00 -2.18
CA LEU A 72 -11.75 15.17 -2.93
C LEU A 72 -12.67 16.39 -2.69
N ALA A 73 -13.98 16.18 -2.50
CA ALA A 73 -14.93 17.26 -2.24
C ALA A 73 -14.80 17.85 -0.83
N HIS A 74 -14.64 17.00 0.19
CA HIS A 74 -14.78 17.39 1.60
C HIS A 74 -13.46 17.51 2.36
N ALA A 75 -12.32 17.02 1.79
CA ALA A 75 -11.04 17.10 2.48
C ALA A 75 -10.59 18.54 2.71
N PRO A 76 -10.20 18.91 3.95
CA PRO A 76 -9.58 20.19 4.23
C PRO A 76 -8.15 20.25 3.69
N ARG A 77 -7.60 21.45 3.55
CA ARG A 77 -6.25 21.68 3.01
C ARG A 77 -5.14 20.93 3.75
N ASN A 78 -5.31 20.70 5.04
CA ASN A 78 -4.37 19.97 5.90
C ASN A 78 -4.69 18.48 6.01
N ALA A 79 -5.58 17.95 5.16
CA ALA A 79 -5.86 16.52 5.12
C ALA A 79 -4.59 15.70 4.79
N PRO A 80 -4.56 14.41 5.16
CA PRO A 80 -3.56 13.48 4.68
C PRO A 80 -3.47 13.48 3.14
N TRP A 81 -2.39 12.95 2.61
CA TRP A 81 -2.27 12.77 1.16
C TRP A 81 -3.36 11.83 0.64
N ILE A 82 -3.91 12.16 -0.53
CA ILE A 82 -4.96 11.35 -1.16
C ILE A 82 -4.40 10.71 -2.41
N CYS A 83 -4.48 9.39 -2.47
CA CYS A 83 -4.05 8.58 -3.59
C CYS A 83 -5.16 8.53 -4.66
N VAL A 84 -4.82 8.90 -5.89
CA VAL A 84 -5.73 8.91 -7.03
C VAL A 84 -5.28 7.86 -8.04
N PRO A 85 -6.05 6.78 -8.25
CA PRO A 85 -5.73 5.80 -9.29
C PRO A 85 -5.79 6.40 -10.69
N GLY A 86 -4.70 6.26 -11.45
CA GLY A 86 -4.57 6.82 -12.81
C GLY A 86 -5.71 6.43 -13.75
N PRO A 87 -6.15 5.15 -13.82
CA PRO A 87 -7.26 4.75 -14.69
C PRO A 87 -8.58 5.48 -14.41
N TRP A 88 -8.79 6.02 -13.21
CA TRP A 88 -10.01 6.75 -12.89
C TRP A 88 -10.04 8.17 -13.47
N LEU A 89 -8.90 8.71 -13.85
CA LEU A 89 -8.78 10.03 -14.52
C LEU A 89 -9.39 10.05 -15.94
N ALA A 90 -9.66 8.89 -16.52
CA ALA A 90 -10.40 8.80 -17.79
C ALA A 90 -11.85 9.31 -17.66
N GLU A 91 -12.40 9.37 -16.43
CA GLU A 91 -13.71 9.94 -16.17
C GLU A 91 -13.60 11.46 -15.96
N SER A 92 -14.30 12.23 -16.78
CA SER A 92 -14.27 13.70 -16.73
C SER A 92 -14.65 14.27 -15.36
N ALA A 93 -15.56 13.61 -14.64
CA ALA A 93 -15.97 14.01 -13.29
C ALA A 93 -14.82 13.86 -12.27
N VAL A 94 -14.07 12.76 -12.34
CA VAL A 94 -12.90 12.53 -11.48
C VAL A 94 -11.79 13.52 -11.83
N TYR A 95 -11.54 13.73 -13.13
CA TYR A 95 -10.56 14.70 -13.61
C TYR A 95 -10.84 16.11 -13.06
N ALA A 96 -12.09 16.59 -13.21
CA ALA A 96 -12.51 17.89 -12.71
C ALA A 96 -12.38 17.99 -11.17
N SER A 97 -12.74 16.92 -10.45
CA SER A 97 -12.62 16.87 -8.99
C SER A 97 -11.17 16.93 -8.52
N VAL A 98 -10.25 16.28 -9.24
CA VAL A 98 -8.79 16.35 -8.96
C VAL A 98 -8.26 17.77 -9.16
N GLN A 99 -8.63 18.44 -10.26
CA GLN A 99 -8.24 19.83 -10.51
C GLN A 99 -8.76 20.77 -9.43
N ALA A 100 -10.05 20.65 -9.06
CA ALA A 100 -10.64 21.45 -8.00
C ALA A 100 -10.00 21.21 -6.63
N ALA A 101 -9.66 19.96 -6.32
CA ALA A 101 -8.96 19.58 -5.08
C ALA A 101 -7.54 20.18 -5.04
N HIS A 102 -6.79 20.09 -6.14
CA HIS A 102 -5.48 20.71 -6.27
C HIS A 102 -5.54 22.24 -6.08
N GLN A 103 -6.51 22.92 -6.71
CA GLN A 103 -6.71 24.37 -6.56
C GLN A 103 -7.00 24.78 -5.10
N ARG A 104 -7.64 23.91 -4.31
CA ARG A 104 -7.85 24.09 -2.87
C ARG A 104 -6.59 23.81 -2.05
N GLY A 105 -5.51 23.28 -2.66
CA GLY A 105 -4.24 22.98 -2.03
C GLY A 105 -4.22 21.63 -1.31
N LEU A 106 -5.04 20.66 -1.75
CA LEU A 106 -4.92 19.28 -1.29
C LEU A 106 -3.65 18.65 -1.86
N ARG A 107 -3.03 17.79 -1.07
CA ARG A 107 -1.87 17.01 -1.48
C ARG A 107 -2.32 15.72 -2.12
N LEU A 108 -2.03 15.56 -3.40
CA LEU A 108 -2.48 14.45 -4.22
C LEU A 108 -1.31 13.60 -4.68
N VAL A 109 -1.51 12.29 -4.70
CA VAL A 109 -0.53 11.30 -5.20
C VAL A 109 -1.17 10.53 -6.32
N TRP A 110 -0.59 10.60 -7.50
CA TRP A 110 -1.00 9.79 -8.63
C TRP A 110 -0.54 8.34 -8.44
N ARG A 111 -1.39 7.35 -8.72
CA ARG A 111 -1.07 5.94 -8.64
C ARG A 111 -1.28 5.24 -9.97
N GLY A 112 -0.23 4.63 -10.51
CA GLY A 112 -0.32 3.91 -11.78
C GLY A 112 0.98 3.23 -12.17
N GLU A 113 1.06 2.79 -13.41
CA GLU A 113 2.23 2.10 -13.95
C GLU A 113 3.26 3.11 -14.48
N LEU A 114 4.54 2.80 -14.31
CA LEU A 114 5.64 3.64 -14.78
C LEU A 114 5.56 3.92 -16.28
N GLY A 115 5.17 2.93 -17.08
CA GLY A 115 5.02 3.08 -18.54
C GLY A 115 3.80 3.86 -19.01
N ASN A 116 2.94 4.33 -18.08
CA ASN A 116 1.66 4.97 -18.43
C ASN A 116 1.41 6.21 -17.55
N LEU A 117 2.35 7.16 -17.60
CA LEU A 117 2.30 8.37 -16.79
C LEU A 117 1.15 9.29 -17.23
N PRO A 118 0.63 10.15 -16.33
CA PRO A 118 -0.45 11.07 -16.66
C PRO A 118 0.01 12.15 -17.64
N GLU A 119 -0.93 12.67 -18.41
CA GLU A 119 -0.73 13.83 -19.30
C GLU A 119 -0.15 15.02 -18.50
N PRO A 120 0.74 15.84 -19.10
CA PRO A 120 1.44 16.94 -18.42
C PRO A 120 0.51 17.92 -17.70
N ASP A 121 -0.68 18.17 -18.23
CA ASP A 121 -1.63 19.13 -17.65
C ASP A 121 -2.23 18.62 -16.34
N ILE A 122 -2.58 17.33 -16.27
CA ILE A 122 -3.09 16.74 -15.04
C ILE A 122 -1.95 16.33 -14.10
N ALA A 123 -0.77 16.00 -14.61
CA ALA A 123 0.39 15.66 -13.80
C ALA A 123 0.74 16.77 -12.79
N ARG A 124 0.53 18.04 -13.17
CA ARG A 124 0.77 19.20 -12.30
C ARG A 124 -0.14 19.25 -11.07
N CYS A 125 -1.23 18.48 -11.05
CA CYS A 125 -2.12 18.39 -9.91
C CYS A 125 -1.61 17.46 -8.82
N PHE A 126 -0.52 16.74 -9.06
CA PHE A 126 0.02 15.74 -8.13
C PHE A 126 1.37 16.17 -7.58
N ASP A 127 1.53 16.04 -6.26
CA ASP A 127 2.79 16.32 -5.58
C ASP A 127 3.81 15.20 -5.81
N ASN A 128 3.33 13.96 -5.93
CA ASN A 128 4.13 12.75 -6.11
C ASN A 128 3.37 11.69 -6.90
N SER A 129 4.11 10.66 -7.31
CA SER A 129 3.53 9.46 -7.91
C SER A 129 3.88 8.21 -7.11
N LEU A 130 2.92 7.29 -7.01
CA LEU A 130 3.11 5.93 -6.53
C LEU A 130 3.09 4.99 -7.72
N LEU A 131 4.26 4.55 -8.15
CA LEU A 131 4.49 3.85 -9.41
C LEU A 131 4.61 2.35 -9.20
N SER A 132 3.93 1.55 -10.01
CA SER A 132 4.22 0.13 -10.16
C SER A 132 5.11 -0.10 -11.38
N LEU A 133 6.08 -1.01 -11.21
CA LEU A 133 6.97 -1.44 -12.29
C LEU A 133 6.34 -2.66 -12.99
N ARG A 134 6.21 -2.60 -14.30
CA ARG A 134 5.90 -3.80 -15.09
C ARG A 134 7.10 -4.75 -15.06
N PRO A 135 6.93 -6.06 -15.32
CA PRO A 135 8.03 -7.01 -15.31
C PRO A 135 9.20 -6.60 -16.21
N GLU A 136 8.93 -6.07 -17.40
CA GLU A 136 9.95 -5.59 -18.32
C GLU A 136 10.73 -4.38 -17.79
N ASP A 137 10.05 -3.43 -17.14
CA ASP A 137 10.68 -2.27 -16.52
C ASP A 137 11.54 -2.68 -15.32
N ALA A 138 11.09 -3.66 -14.54
CA ALA A 138 11.85 -4.22 -13.42
C ALA A 138 13.13 -4.92 -13.90
N VAL A 139 13.05 -5.70 -14.98
CA VAL A 139 14.22 -6.35 -15.59
C VAL A 139 15.19 -5.30 -16.15
N ALA A 140 14.70 -4.29 -16.86
CA ALA A 140 15.53 -3.21 -17.39
C ALA A 140 16.24 -2.42 -16.25
N ALA A 141 15.53 -2.15 -15.15
CA ALA A 141 16.09 -1.50 -13.98
C ALA A 141 17.23 -2.33 -13.36
N LEU A 142 17.05 -3.64 -13.21
CA LEU A 142 18.09 -4.53 -12.68
C LEU A 142 19.30 -4.67 -13.61
N GLN A 143 19.11 -4.61 -14.93
CA GLN A 143 20.20 -4.64 -15.90
C GLN A 143 20.99 -3.33 -15.93
N ALA A 144 20.34 -2.22 -15.64
CA ALA A 144 20.98 -0.91 -15.53
C ALA A 144 21.72 -0.73 -14.17
N ALA A 145 21.39 -1.54 -13.15
CA ALA A 145 22.00 -1.47 -11.84
C ALA A 145 23.46 -1.98 -11.89
N PRO A 146 24.43 -1.30 -11.24
CA PRO A 146 25.75 -1.87 -11.06
C PRO A 146 25.67 -3.16 -10.22
N PRO A 147 26.54 -4.17 -10.48
CA PRO A 147 26.49 -5.43 -9.76
C PRO A 147 26.71 -5.23 -8.27
N ALA A 148 25.77 -5.72 -7.46
CA ALA A 148 25.74 -5.54 -6.00
C ALA A 148 26.76 -6.40 -5.24
N ARG A 149 27.78 -6.98 -5.89
CA ARG A 149 28.76 -7.85 -5.21
C ARG A 149 30.08 -7.15 -4.98
N PRO A 150 30.56 -7.05 -3.70
CA PRO A 150 31.91 -6.63 -3.40
C PRO A 150 32.91 -7.57 -4.09
N GLY A 151 33.78 -7.02 -4.97
CA GLY A 151 34.81 -7.78 -5.66
C GLY A 151 34.44 -8.32 -7.05
N ALA A 152 33.22 -8.09 -7.54
CA ALA A 152 32.91 -8.37 -8.93
C ALA A 152 33.52 -7.29 -9.85
N PRO A 153 34.06 -7.65 -11.04
CA PRO A 153 34.53 -6.67 -11.99
C PRO A 153 33.37 -5.76 -12.39
N PRO A 154 33.63 -4.44 -12.60
CA PRO A 154 32.59 -3.52 -13.04
C PRO A 154 32.05 -3.95 -14.39
N VAL A 155 30.82 -4.45 -14.43
CA VAL A 155 30.09 -4.67 -15.67
C VAL A 155 29.51 -3.31 -16.05
N ALA A 156 29.81 -2.86 -17.28
CA ALA A 156 29.21 -1.61 -17.78
C ALA A 156 27.68 -1.74 -17.75
N PRO A 157 26.97 -0.73 -17.22
CA PRO A 157 25.52 -0.75 -17.19
C PRO A 157 24.96 -0.90 -18.61
N GLN A 158 24.09 -1.90 -18.80
CA GLN A 158 23.45 -2.14 -20.08
C GLN A 158 22.16 -1.34 -20.18
N GLY A 159 22.26 -0.06 -20.55
CA GLY A 159 21.11 0.79 -20.77
C GLY A 159 20.83 1.80 -19.65
N THR A 160 19.79 2.60 -19.86
CA THR A 160 19.31 3.58 -18.89
C THR A 160 18.19 2.95 -18.07
N SER A 161 18.24 3.10 -16.74
CA SER A 161 17.16 2.63 -15.87
C SER A 161 15.85 3.37 -16.19
N PRO A 162 14.71 2.68 -16.27
CA PRO A 162 13.41 3.31 -16.41
C PRO A 162 12.92 3.95 -15.12
N VAL A 163 13.57 3.68 -13.97
CA VAL A 163 13.17 4.20 -12.66
C VAL A 163 13.34 5.71 -12.61
N ILE A 164 12.30 6.42 -12.16
CA ILE A 164 12.27 7.89 -12.04
C ILE A 164 12.70 8.28 -10.62
N ASP A 165 13.62 9.21 -10.52
CA ASP A 165 14.14 9.71 -9.23
C ASP A 165 13.03 10.40 -8.40
N GLY A 166 13.09 10.20 -7.10
CA GLY A 166 12.25 10.94 -6.16
C GLY A 166 10.77 10.56 -6.15
N GLN A 167 10.37 9.46 -6.82
CA GLN A 167 8.99 8.96 -6.78
C GLN A 167 8.83 7.85 -5.72
N MET A 168 7.58 7.49 -5.42
CA MET A 168 7.26 6.32 -4.61
C MET A 168 7.01 5.11 -5.50
N TYR A 169 7.34 3.91 -5.01
CA TYR A 169 7.14 2.66 -5.76
C TYR A 169 6.34 1.65 -4.95
N GLU A 170 5.53 0.83 -5.63
CA GLU A 170 4.80 -0.28 -5.03
C GLU A 170 5.08 -1.59 -5.78
N ASN A 171 4.77 -2.71 -5.12
CA ASN A 171 4.90 -4.06 -5.69
C ASN A 171 6.33 -4.38 -6.17
N VAL A 172 7.33 -3.88 -5.44
CA VAL A 172 8.74 -4.16 -5.75
C VAL A 172 9.03 -5.63 -5.48
N ALA A 173 9.45 -6.36 -6.52
CA ALA A 173 9.53 -7.81 -6.49
C ALA A 173 10.72 -8.32 -5.66
N SER A 174 11.87 -7.66 -5.74
CA SER A 174 13.13 -8.14 -5.19
C SER A 174 13.86 -7.10 -4.35
N ARG A 175 14.78 -7.58 -3.49
CA ARG A 175 15.65 -6.72 -2.69
C ARG A 175 16.59 -5.89 -3.58
N ALA A 176 17.13 -6.49 -4.64
CA ALA A 176 18.00 -5.79 -5.58
C ALA A 176 17.26 -4.61 -6.25
N LEU A 177 15.99 -4.81 -6.61
CA LEU A 177 15.16 -3.73 -7.16
C LEU A 177 14.82 -2.67 -6.12
N MET A 178 14.59 -3.06 -4.87
CA MET A 178 14.41 -2.13 -3.75
C MET A 178 15.64 -1.23 -3.58
N GLU A 179 16.84 -1.82 -3.53
CA GLU A 179 18.10 -1.09 -3.41
C GLU A 179 18.31 -0.15 -4.60
N HIS A 180 18.00 -0.62 -5.81
CA HIS A 180 18.05 0.21 -7.00
C HIS A 180 17.14 1.44 -6.90
N CYS A 181 15.88 1.25 -6.51
CA CYS A 181 14.92 2.36 -6.35
C CYS A 181 15.35 3.32 -5.22
N LEU A 182 15.63 2.80 -4.02
CA LEU A 182 15.88 3.64 -2.84
C LEU A 182 17.26 4.30 -2.85
N ASP A 183 18.29 3.56 -3.21
CA ASP A 183 19.68 4.02 -3.03
C ASP A 183 20.19 4.75 -4.26
N GLN A 184 19.89 4.26 -5.46
CA GLN A 184 20.38 4.84 -6.71
C GLN A 184 19.43 5.93 -7.23
N HIS A 185 18.11 5.69 -7.23
CA HIS A 185 17.11 6.62 -7.73
C HIS A 185 16.43 7.47 -6.67
N LYS A 186 16.93 7.41 -5.42
CA LYS A 186 16.45 8.25 -4.30
C LYS A 186 14.94 8.26 -4.16
N ALA A 187 14.31 7.09 -4.39
CA ALA A 187 12.87 6.96 -4.20
C ALA A 187 12.45 7.48 -2.83
N LEU A 188 11.36 8.21 -2.77
CA LEU A 188 10.82 8.77 -1.52
C LEU A 188 10.36 7.67 -0.58
N ALA A 189 9.70 6.66 -1.13
CA ALA A 189 9.26 5.51 -0.36
C ALA A 189 8.97 4.30 -1.24
N LEU A 190 8.98 3.12 -0.60
CA LEU A 190 8.41 1.89 -1.13
C LEU A 190 7.17 1.51 -0.33
N ALA A 191 6.07 1.27 -1.02
CA ALA A 191 4.84 0.78 -0.41
C ALA A 191 4.92 -0.76 -0.27
N GLY A 192 5.08 -1.20 0.98
CA GLY A 192 5.34 -2.60 1.32
C GLY A 192 6.82 -2.97 1.24
N TRP A 193 7.12 -4.19 1.66
CA TRP A 193 8.46 -4.78 1.59
C TRP A 193 8.58 -5.64 0.32
N PRO A 194 9.79 -5.90 -0.21
CA PRO A 194 9.95 -6.74 -1.40
C PRO A 194 9.25 -8.09 -1.26
N VAL A 195 8.55 -8.49 -2.31
CA VAL A 195 7.72 -9.71 -2.32
C VAL A 195 8.57 -10.96 -2.03
N GLU A 196 9.78 -11.03 -2.59
CA GLU A 196 10.69 -12.17 -2.34
C GLU A 196 11.05 -12.33 -0.86
N ASP A 197 11.29 -11.21 -0.14
CA ASP A 197 11.64 -11.23 1.28
C ASP A 197 10.45 -11.69 2.13
N VAL A 198 9.23 -11.26 1.76
CA VAL A 198 8.01 -11.70 2.43
C VAL A 198 7.81 -13.20 2.23
N LEU A 199 7.94 -13.68 0.99
CA LEU A 199 7.83 -15.11 0.67
C LEU A 199 8.94 -15.92 1.33
N TYR A 200 10.18 -15.39 1.36
CA TYR A 200 11.28 -16.05 2.06
C TYR A 200 11.00 -16.13 3.56
N SER A 201 10.55 -15.04 4.17
CA SER A 201 10.17 -15.01 5.58
C SER A 201 9.06 -16.00 5.91
N LEU A 202 8.01 -16.08 5.07
CA LEU A 202 6.92 -17.03 5.25
C LEU A 202 7.38 -18.49 5.14
N ARG A 203 8.39 -18.76 4.29
CA ARG A 203 8.95 -20.11 4.12
C ARG A 203 9.91 -20.51 5.24
N HIS A 204 10.70 -19.56 5.75
CA HIS A 204 11.81 -19.83 6.69
C HIS A 204 11.50 -19.45 8.12
N GLN A 205 10.60 -18.50 8.36
CA GLN A 205 10.01 -18.38 9.67
C GLN A 205 9.16 -19.63 9.86
N GLN A 206 9.64 -20.51 10.72
CA GLN A 206 8.80 -21.49 11.36
C GLN A 206 7.89 -20.70 12.32
N MET A 207 6.97 -19.91 11.75
CA MET A 207 5.89 -19.36 12.54
C MET A 207 5.05 -20.55 12.97
N GLN A 208 5.32 -20.99 14.19
CA GLN A 208 4.49 -21.99 14.82
C GLN A 208 3.16 -21.32 15.13
N PRO A 209 2.04 -21.95 14.82
CA PRO A 209 0.75 -21.53 15.29
C PRO A 209 0.81 -21.30 16.80
N ALA A 210 0.06 -20.33 17.31
CA ALA A 210 0.06 -20.04 18.73
C ALA A 210 -0.23 -21.33 19.53
N HIS A 211 0.65 -21.66 20.46
CA HIS A 211 0.56 -22.93 21.24
C HIS A 211 -0.84 -23.12 21.85
N ALA A 212 -1.47 -22.01 22.28
CA ALA A 212 -2.82 -22.01 22.82
C ALA A 212 -3.88 -22.50 21.81
N ILE A 213 -3.73 -22.17 20.54
CA ILE A 213 -4.68 -22.56 19.48
C ILE A 213 -4.49 -24.02 19.08
N ILE A 214 -3.24 -24.50 19.04
CA ILE A 214 -2.97 -25.94 18.86
C ILE A 214 -3.61 -26.75 19.99
N LEU A 215 -3.50 -26.29 21.24
CA LEU A 215 -4.12 -26.95 22.39
C LEU A 215 -5.65 -26.91 22.31
N LYS A 216 -6.26 -25.81 21.86
CA LYS A 216 -7.71 -25.74 21.61
C LYS A 216 -8.12 -26.77 20.56
N LEU A 217 -7.37 -26.87 19.45
CA LEU A 217 -7.67 -27.80 18.38
C LEU A 217 -7.58 -29.26 18.87
N LEU A 218 -6.51 -29.61 19.61
CA LEU A 218 -6.36 -30.95 20.19
C LEU A 218 -7.50 -31.30 21.10
N LYS A 219 -7.92 -30.40 22.00
CA LYS A 219 -9.06 -30.60 22.87
C LYS A 219 -10.38 -30.77 22.12
N ALA A 220 -10.56 -30.02 21.01
CA ALA A 220 -11.74 -30.17 20.17
C ALA A 220 -11.76 -31.53 19.45
N ILE A 221 -10.61 -32.04 19.04
CA ILE A 221 -10.46 -33.39 18.46
C ILE A 221 -10.75 -34.45 19.48
N GLU A 222 -10.17 -34.36 20.68
CA GLU A 222 -10.39 -35.31 21.78
C GLU A 222 -11.86 -35.36 22.26
N ALA A 223 -12.55 -34.20 22.15
CA ALA A 223 -13.96 -34.06 22.52
C ALA A 223 -14.93 -34.39 21.37
N GLU A 224 -14.43 -34.85 20.21
CA GLU A 224 -15.23 -35.16 19.02
C GLU A 224 -16.21 -34.03 18.62
N GLN A 225 -15.74 -32.76 18.71
CA GLN A 225 -16.56 -31.59 18.43
C GLN A 225 -16.91 -31.45 16.94
N SER A 226 -17.94 -30.62 16.61
CA SER A 226 -18.40 -30.44 15.26
C SER A 226 -17.38 -29.70 14.38
N LEU A 227 -17.49 -29.88 13.06
CA LEU A 227 -16.62 -29.19 12.08
C LEU A 227 -16.69 -27.67 12.17
N GLU A 228 -17.83 -27.11 12.58
CA GLU A 228 -18.02 -25.67 12.77
C GLU A 228 -17.09 -25.11 13.86
N ILE A 229 -16.90 -25.86 14.95
CA ILE A 229 -15.99 -25.46 16.04
C ILE A 229 -14.53 -25.51 15.56
N PHE A 230 -14.18 -26.46 14.68
CA PHE A 230 -12.85 -26.48 14.05
C PHE A 230 -12.61 -25.28 13.15
N GLU A 231 -13.61 -24.87 12.36
CA GLU A 231 -13.54 -23.68 11.52
C GLU A 231 -13.34 -22.42 12.35
N ASP A 232 -14.07 -22.27 13.45
CA ASP A 232 -13.90 -21.15 14.39
C ASP A 232 -12.49 -21.11 14.96
N ILE A 233 -11.95 -22.25 15.45
CA ILE A 233 -10.60 -22.32 16.01
C ILE A 233 -9.54 -22.02 14.92
N LEU A 234 -9.71 -22.51 13.71
CA LEU A 234 -8.80 -22.23 12.60
C LEU A 234 -8.83 -20.75 12.18
N SER A 235 -9.98 -20.09 12.28
CA SER A 235 -10.12 -18.68 11.95
C SER A 235 -9.40 -17.75 12.95
N GLU A 236 -9.14 -18.19 14.19
CA GLU A 236 -8.39 -17.44 15.17
C GLU A 236 -6.88 -17.28 14.81
N ASP A 237 -6.34 -18.21 13.99
CA ASP A 237 -4.93 -18.16 13.57
C ASP A 237 -4.80 -18.35 12.05
N PRO A 238 -4.59 -17.25 11.28
CA PRO A 238 -4.45 -17.31 9.82
C PRO A 238 -3.31 -18.22 9.33
N LEU A 239 -2.27 -18.43 10.16
CA LEU A 239 -1.15 -19.31 9.81
C LEU A 239 -1.55 -20.78 9.92
N LEU A 240 -2.32 -21.11 10.95
CA LEU A 240 -2.86 -22.44 11.11
C LEU A 240 -3.83 -22.75 9.95
N ALA A 241 -4.76 -21.84 9.64
CA ALA A 241 -5.68 -21.97 8.52
C ALA A 241 -4.94 -22.18 7.21
N TYR A 242 -3.90 -21.40 6.92
CA TYR A 242 -3.09 -21.55 5.71
C TYR A 242 -2.41 -22.92 5.61
N ARG A 243 -1.87 -23.44 6.71
CA ARG A 243 -1.21 -24.78 6.75
C ARG A 243 -2.17 -25.92 6.54
N PHE A 244 -3.45 -25.76 6.87
CA PHE A 244 -4.48 -26.75 6.57
C PHE A 244 -4.98 -26.73 5.13
N MET A 245 -4.79 -25.60 4.41
CA MET A 245 -5.22 -25.43 3.01
C MET A 245 -4.14 -25.80 1.98
N VAL A 246 -2.89 -26.01 2.39
CA VAL A 246 -1.72 -26.34 1.55
C VAL A 246 -1.25 -27.76 1.83
#